data_7aef77954998f7d6ecac7c32eacadec5
#
_entry.id   7aef77954998f7d6ecac7c32eacadec5
#
_cell.length_a   1.000
_cell.length_b   1.000
_cell.length_c   1.000
_cell.angle_alpha   90.00
_cell.angle_beta   90.00
_cell.angle_gamma   90.00
#
_symmetry.space_group_name_H-M   'P 1'
#
loop_
_entity.id
_entity.type
_entity.pdbx_description
1 polymer ?
#
loop_
_entity_poly.entity_id
_entity_poly.type
_entity_poly.pdbx_seq_one_letter_code
_entity_poly.pdbx_strand_id
1 'polypeptide(L)'
;MIKRRNTLKYNWSNKHIEYMRKTQSAALNIAEGSIRSGKTTDNIFCFAHDLKKSKDKLHLATASTQPAAKLIIGDCDGYGLEHIFRGQCKWGKYKGNECLRIKGPDTNFKEKIVLFCGGGKADSYKKFRGMSIGLWIATEINIHHKNTIDEALKRQINAHIKRLYWDLNPENPNDIIYTEYIDKWQKLNQDGILVGGYNYESFNIFDNINIPEKNLKEELSRYVVGTVYYIRDILGRRAVAEGLIYQQFADNTKAFVIDELPENLVYISIGIDYGASKSRTAFKATGFSYGFNTVYTIDEEDITGIKTPDQLYRAFELFYHRIVSTYGAVHKVYADYGALGQVITQGLRNYMVSCGIPVVIDDCSKGTILDRINFTNQIMALGRYKILNKCKNLILALQTAVWDEKKIDERLDDGTTDIDSLDAFEYSVFPHINKILR
;
A
#
# COMPACT_ATOMS: atom_id res chain seq x y z
N MET A 1 5.79 42.79 -16.76
CA MET A 1 4.51 42.16 -16.33
C MET A 1 4.74 40.72 -15.93
N ILE A 2 4.86 40.42 -14.64
CA ILE A 2 4.96 39.08 -14.11
C ILE A 2 3.57 38.46 -14.16
N LYS A 3 3.30 37.55 -15.09
CA LYS A 3 2.06 36.75 -15.12
C LYS A 3 1.89 36.08 -13.74
N ARG A 4 0.88 36.52 -12.97
CA ARG A 4 0.38 35.76 -11.82
C ARG A 4 0.02 34.35 -12.33
N ARG A 5 0.90 33.38 -12.09
CA ARG A 5 0.57 31.96 -12.33
C ARG A 5 -0.49 31.57 -11.32
N ASN A 6 -1.53 30.90 -11.78
CA ASN A 6 -2.56 30.30 -10.92
C ASN A 6 -1.89 29.58 -9.76
N THR A 7 -1.99 30.14 -8.57
CA THR A 7 -1.71 29.42 -7.34
C THR A 7 -2.82 28.39 -7.20
N LEU A 8 -2.46 27.10 -7.14
CA LEU A 8 -3.40 26.05 -6.80
C LEU A 8 -4.09 26.45 -5.49
N LYS A 9 -5.41 26.56 -5.52
CA LYS A 9 -6.20 26.97 -4.36
C LYS A 9 -6.56 25.69 -3.61
N TYR A 10 -6.01 25.51 -2.42
CA TYR A 10 -6.40 24.42 -1.52
C TYR A 10 -7.41 24.97 -0.49
N ASN A 11 -8.49 24.26 -0.28
CA ASN A 11 -9.51 24.61 0.70
C ASN A 11 -9.44 23.65 1.89
N TRP A 12 -9.49 24.17 3.11
CA TRP A 12 -9.51 23.38 4.33
C TRP A 12 -10.90 23.36 4.94
N SER A 13 -11.35 22.19 5.39
CA SER A 13 -12.52 22.09 6.24
C SER A 13 -12.21 22.62 7.66
N ASN A 14 -13.24 22.90 8.43
CA ASN A 14 -13.06 23.40 9.81
C ASN A 14 -12.23 22.43 10.67
N LYS A 15 -12.35 21.13 10.44
CA LYS A 15 -11.59 20.11 11.16
C LYS A 15 -10.08 20.19 10.86
N HIS A 16 -9.70 20.38 9.60
CA HIS A 16 -8.31 20.60 9.20
C HIS A 16 -7.75 21.90 9.81
N ILE A 17 -8.51 22.99 9.76
CA ILE A 17 -8.10 24.25 10.38
C ILE A 17 -7.88 24.11 11.87
N GLU A 18 -8.77 23.42 12.58
CA GLU A 18 -8.65 23.16 14.02
C GLU A 18 -7.43 22.32 14.36
N TYR A 19 -7.17 21.25 13.60
CA TYR A 19 -5.96 20.44 13.75
C TYR A 19 -4.70 21.29 13.56
N MET A 20 -4.61 22.03 12.46
CA MET A 20 -3.45 22.90 12.17
C MET A 20 -3.24 23.98 13.25
N ARG A 21 -4.31 24.52 13.81
CA ARG A 21 -4.23 25.50 14.91
C ARG A 21 -3.60 24.88 16.16
N LYS A 22 -4.00 23.66 16.51
CA LYS A 22 -3.49 22.93 17.68
C LYS A 22 -2.00 22.57 17.54
N THR A 23 -1.47 22.44 16.32
CA THR A 23 -0.04 22.13 16.13
C THR A 23 0.88 23.21 16.72
N GLN A 24 0.40 24.43 16.87
CA GLN A 24 1.20 25.54 17.40
C GLN A 24 1.56 25.36 18.88
N SER A 25 0.78 24.60 19.63
CA SER A 25 0.96 24.33 21.06
C SER A 25 1.44 22.93 21.40
N ALA A 26 1.61 22.06 20.39
CA ALA A 26 1.96 20.65 20.60
C ALA A 26 3.32 20.31 19.97
N ALA A 27 4.15 19.56 20.73
CA ALA A 27 5.40 19.01 20.22
C ALA A 27 5.16 17.76 19.35
N LEU A 28 4.14 16.97 19.68
CA LEU A 28 3.76 15.74 18.98
C LEU A 28 2.46 16.00 18.21
N ASN A 29 2.54 16.03 16.88
CA ASN A 29 1.39 16.26 16.01
C ASN A 29 1.19 15.05 15.10
N ILE A 30 0.03 14.42 15.20
CA ILE A 30 -0.30 13.18 14.53
C ILE A 30 -1.64 13.34 13.80
N ALA A 31 -1.61 13.16 12.50
CA ALA A 31 -2.77 13.14 11.62
C ALA A 31 -2.97 11.70 11.11
N GLU A 32 -3.89 10.97 11.70
CA GLU A 32 -4.28 9.64 11.24
C GLU A 32 -5.51 9.77 10.34
N GLY A 33 -5.68 8.91 9.35
CA GLY A 33 -6.93 8.95 8.59
C GLY A 33 -6.89 8.28 7.24
N SER A 34 -8.03 8.29 6.57
CA SER A 34 -8.26 7.66 5.28
C SER A 34 -7.31 8.19 4.19
N ILE A 35 -7.17 7.41 3.13
CA ILE A 35 -6.48 7.83 1.90
C ILE A 35 -7.15 9.11 1.37
N ARG A 36 -6.34 10.04 0.85
CA ARG A 36 -6.81 11.32 0.27
C ARG A 36 -7.59 12.23 1.25
N SER A 37 -7.56 12.00 2.55
CA SER A 37 -8.21 12.88 3.53
C SER A 37 -7.57 14.27 3.68
N GLY A 38 -6.37 14.51 3.15
CA GLY A 38 -5.71 15.83 3.21
C GLY A 38 -4.66 15.99 4.33
N LYS A 39 -4.54 15.01 5.21
CA LYS A 39 -3.66 15.01 6.40
C LYS A 39 -2.18 15.36 6.13
N THR A 40 -1.62 14.83 5.03
CA THR A 40 -0.21 15.10 4.66
C THR A 40 -0.01 16.56 4.28
N THR A 41 -0.95 17.14 3.54
CA THR A 41 -0.93 18.57 3.16
C THR A 41 -0.94 19.46 4.39
N ASP A 42 -1.78 19.18 5.39
CA ASP A 42 -1.82 19.93 6.65
C ASP A 42 -0.48 19.90 7.36
N ASN A 43 0.12 18.72 7.49
CA ASN A 43 1.41 18.55 8.13
C ASN A 43 2.53 19.30 7.41
N ILE A 44 2.52 19.31 6.07
CA ILE A 44 3.50 20.06 5.27
C ILE A 44 3.36 21.58 5.52
N PHE A 45 2.12 22.11 5.52
CA PHE A 45 1.90 23.54 5.78
C PHE A 45 2.31 23.92 7.20
N CYS A 46 1.99 23.10 8.21
CA CYS A 46 2.40 23.33 9.59
C CYS A 46 3.92 23.26 9.77
N PHE A 47 4.55 22.24 9.17
CA PHE A 47 6.01 22.10 9.17
C PHE A 47 6.69 23.30 8.51
N ALA A 48 6.21 23.73 7.33
CA ALA A 48 6.73 24.89 6.63
C ALA A 48 6.60 26.18 7.45
N HIS A 49 5.47 26.36 8.14
CA HIS A 49 5.25 27.50 9.02
C HIS A 49 6.27 27.55 10.17
N ASP A 50 6.53 26.42 10.81
CA ASP A 50 7.50 26.36 11.90
C ASP A 50 8.95 26.41 11.41
N LEU A 51 9.21 25.90 10.20
CA LEU A 51 10.53 26.00 9.56
C LEU A 51 10.97 27.45 9.39
N LYS A 52 10.04 28.35 9.04
CA LYS A 52 10.29 29.80 8.91
C LYS A 52 10.77 30.40 10.22
N LYS A 53 10.23 29.92 11.35
CA LYS A 53 10.49 30.44 12.70
C LYS A 53 11.65 29.79 13.43
N SER A 54 11.99 28.54 13.07
CA SER A 54 13.02 27.77 13.75
C SER A 54 14.38 28.43 13.67
N LYS A 55 15.18 28.36 14.76
CA LYS A 55 16.59 28.76 14.76
C LYS A 55 17.49 27.63 14.27
N ASP A 56 17.01 26.40 14.28
CA ASP A 56 17.77 25.24 13.80
C ASP A 56 18.05 25.35 12.30
N LYS A 57 19.22 24.87 11.90
CA LYS A 57 19.62 24.84 10.49
C LYS A 57 19.12 23.58 9.78
N LEU A 58 19.13 22.45 10.48
CA LEU A 58 18.90 21.12 9.90
C LEU A 58 17.58 20.54 10.40
N HIS A 59 16.77 20.04 9.44
CA HIS A 59 15.46 19.45 9.66
C HIS A 59 15.35 18.13 8.90
N LEU A 60 14.37 17.28 9.22
CA LEU A 60 14.24 15.94 8.68
C LEU A 60 12.86 15.75 8.05
N ALA A 61 12.84 15.17 6.85
CA ALA A 61 11.64 14.69 6.14
C ALA A 61 11.85 13.22 5.79
N THR A 62 10.91 12.35 6.20
CA THR A 62 11.00 10.90 5.97
C THR A 62 9.72 10.32 5.39
N ALA A 63 9.86 9.27 4.60
CA ALA A 63 8.79 8.38 4.12
C ALA A 63 9.35 6.95 4.07
N SER A 64 8.63 5.98 3.51
CA SER A 64 9.12 4.61 3.30
C SER A 64 10.49 4.57 2.62
N THR A 65 10.65 5.37 1.57
CA THR A 65 11.90 5.53 0.81
C THR A 65 12.26 7.02 0.65
N GLN A 66 13.51 7.28 0.30
CA GLN A 66 13.96 8.65 0.03
C GLN A 66 13.25 9.29 -1.20
N PRO A 67 13.05 8.60 -2.33
CA PRO A 67 12.25 9.13 -3.43
C PRO A 67 10.80 9.42 -3.03
N ALA A 68 10.17 8.57 -2.22
CA ALA A 68 8.82 8.79 -1.70
C ALA A 68 8.77 10.06 -0.82
N ALA A 69 9.72 10.24 0.10
CA ALA A 69 9.79 11.46 0.91
C ALA A 69 9.88 12.72 0.04
N LYS A 70 10.67 12.68 -1.02
CA LYS A 70 10.83 13.79 -1.95
C LYS A 70 9.55 14.07 -2.74
N LEU A 71 8.87 13.03 -3.22
CA LEU A 71 7.61 13.14 -3.95
C LEU A 71 6.48 13.64 -3.04
N ILE A 72 6.30 13.00 -1.86
CA ILE A 72 5.13 13.26 -1.01
C ILE A 72 5.28 14.54 -0.20
N ILE A 73 6.49 14.86 0.32
CA ILE A 73 6.71 16.04 1.17
C ILE A 73 7.31 17.20 0.38
N GLY A 74 8.20 16.89 -0.57
CA GLY A 74 8.88 17.90 -1.39
C GLY A 74 7.97 18.53 -2.41
N ASP A 75 7.34 17.72 -3.26
CA ASP A 75 6.44 18.15 -4.35
C ASP A 75 4.97 18.21 -3.91
N CYS A 76 4.41 17.14 -3.37
CA CYS A 76 3.01 17.02 -2.92
C CYS A 76 2.00 17.57 -3.95
N ASP A 77 2.08 17.14 -5.20
CA ASP A 77 1.18 17.59 -6.28
C ASP A 77 1.08 19.13 -6.38
N GLY A 78 2.17 19.84 -6.10
CA GLY A 78 2.24 21.32 -6.13
C GLY A 78 1.94 22.01 -4.79
N TYR A 79 1.74 21.27 -3.70
CA TYR A 79 1.53 21.81 -2.34
C TYR A 79 2.72 21.53 -1.40
N GLY A 80 3.78 20.88 -1.89
CA GLY A 80 4.95 20.52 -1.11
C GLY A 80 5.90 21.68 -0.79
N LEU A 81 6.96 21.36 -0.05
CA LEU A 81 7.91 22.36 0.43
C LEU A 81 8.58 23.17 -0.69
N GLU A 82 8.88 22.54 -1.84
CA GLU A 82 9.50 23.26 -2.96
C GLU A 82 8.56 24.30 -3.59
N HIS A 83 7.25 24.07 -3.50
CA HIS A 83 6.24 25.01 -4.00
C HIS A 83 5.94 26.12 -2.99
N ILE A 84 5.88 25.78 -1.69
CA ILE A 84 5.71 26.76 -0.61
C ILE A 84 6.88 27.77 -0.58
N PHE A 85 8.10 27.26 -0.77
CA PHE A 85 9.33 28.10 -0.77
C PHE A 85 9.84 28.42 -2.19
N ARG A 86 8.93 28.48 -3.17
CA ARG A 86 9.31 28.76 -4.57
C ARG A 86 10.12 30.06 -4.68
N GLY A 87 11.24 29.99 -5.40
CA GLY A 87 12.19 31.10 -5.57
C GLY A 87 13.13 31.33 -4.38
N GLN A 88 12.94 30.60 -3.27
CA GLN A 88 13.78 30.65 -2.08
C GLN A 88 14.42 29.30 -1.76
N CYS A 89 14.20 28.27 -2.56
CA CYS A 89 14.72 26.94 -2.33
C CYS A 89 15.39 26.34 -3.56
N LYS A 90 16.29 25.38 -3.32
CA LYS A 90 16.87 24.53 -4.35
C LYS A 90 17.22 23.15 -3.80
N TRP A 91 17.05 22.14 -4.64
CA TRP A 91 17.52 20.80 -4.35
C TRP A 91 19.03 20.72 -4.37
N GLY A 92 19.59 19.83 -3.56
CA GLY A 92 21.02 19.58 -3.47
C GLY A 92 21.34 18.45 -2.53
N LYS A 93 22.60 18.34 -2.13
CA LYS A 93 23.07 17.34 -1.16
C LYS A 93 23.66 17.99 0.08
N TYR A 94 23.46 17.34 1.22
CA TYR A 94 24.11 17.67 2.48
C TYR A 94 24.65 16.40 3.13
N LYS A 95 25.97 16.33 3.31
CA LYS A 95 26.68 15.13 3.81
C LYS A 95 26.27 13.84 3.07
N GLY A 96 26.15 13.91 1.75
CA GLY A 96 25.78 12.78 0.89
C GLY A 96 24.27 12.49 0.77
N ASN A 97 23.43 13.11 1.60
CA ASN A 97 21.97 12.92 1.55
C ASN A 97 21.29 13.99 0.72
N GLU A 98 20.21 13.63 0.01
CA GLU A 98 19.34 14.58 -0.70
C GLU A 98 18.74 15.57 0.29
N CYS A 99 18.69 16.84 -0.10
CA CYS A 99 18.11 17.88 0.74
C CYS A 99 17.49 19.00 -0.08
N LEU A 100 16.51 19.67 0.52
CA LEU A 100 16.02 20.97 0.06
C LEU A 100 16.69 22.07 0.91
N ARG A 101 17.44 22.95 0.25
CA ARG A 101 18.05 24.13 0.87
C ARG A 101 17.11 25.32 0.67
N ILE A 102 16.75 25.98 1.75
CA ILE A 102 15.80 27.09 1.75
C ILE A 102 16.50 28.31 2.34
N LYS A 103 16.55 29.40 1.58
CA LYS A 103 17.14 30.67 2.00
C LYS A 103 16.48 31.83 1.26
N GLY A 104 15.81 32.69 1.98
CA GLY A 104 15.10 33.83 1.41
C GLY A 104 14.38 34.65 2.47
N PRO A 105 13.50 35.55 2.07
CA PRO A 105 12.72 36.38 2.99
C PRO A 105 11.98 35.60 4.06
N ASP A 106 11.37 34.46 3.70
CA ASP A 106 10.61 33.61 4.62
C ASP A 106 11.47 33.03 5.76
N THR A 107 12.77 32.91 5.56
CA THR A 107 13.71 32.40 6.58
C THR A 107 14.60 33.52 7.13
N ASN A 108 14.26 34.79 6.93
CA ASN A 108 15.10 35.93 7.25
C ASN A 108 16.53 35.77 6.68
N PHE A 109 16.66 35.23 5.47
CA PHE A 109 17.89 34.93 4.76
C PHE A 109 18.82 33.95 5.49
N LYS A 110 18.36 33.24 6.55
CA LYS A 110 19.08 32.17 7.21
C LYS A 110 18.84 30.87 6.48
N GLU A 111 19.91 30.15 6.16
CA GLU A 111 19.80 28.86 5.47
C GLU A 111 19.12 27.80 6.35
N LYS A 112 18.09 27.16 5.82
CA LYS A 112 17.46 25.94 6.36
C LYS A 112 17.73 24.79 5.42
N ILE A 113 18.00 23.63 5.96
CA ILE A 113 18.26 22.40 5.21
C ILE A 113 17.27 21.35 5.69
N VAL A 114 16.42 20.87 4.80
CA VAL A 114 15.53 19.73 5.05
C VAL A 114 16.14 18.51 4.38
N LEU A 115 16.56 17.52 5.17
CA LEU A 115 17.06 16.23 4.68
C LEU A 115 15.89 15.34 4.27
N PHE A 116 16.00 14.69 3.13
CA PHE A 116 15.02 13.72 2.67
C PHE A 116 15.59 12.31 2.75
N CYS A 117 15.04 11.48 3.65
CA CYS A 117 15.54 10.14 3.93
C CYS A 117 14.43 9.10 3.84
N GLY A 118 14.78 7.86 3.49
CA GLY A 118 13.89 6.72 3.66
C GLY A 118 13.86 6.28 5.13
N GLY A 119 12.75 5.71 5.57
CA GLY A 119 12.53 5.24 6.93
C GLY A 119 12.26 3.74 7.06
N GLY A 120 11.89 3.05 5.97
CA GLY A 120 11.35 1.70 6.00
C GLY A 120 12.37 0.57 6.26
N LYS A 121 13.68 0.78 6.09
CA LYS A 121 14.68 -0.27 6.31
C LYS A 121 15.33 -0.15 7.69
N ALA A 122 15.75 -1.28 8.25
CA ALA A 122 16.38 -1.37 9.58
C ALA A 122 17.62 -0.48 9.76
N ASP A 123 18.31 -0.14 8.67
CA ASP A 123 19.51 0.67 8.66
C ASP A 123 19.29 2.11 8.15
N SER A 124 18.06 2.49 7.82
CA SER A 124 17.71 3.82 7.29
C SER A 124 18.20 4.97 8.17
N TYR A 125 18.14 4.79 9.48
CA TYR A 125 18.58 5.79 10.46
C TYR A 125 20.05 6.22 10.31
N LYS A 126 20.91 5.39 9.70
CA LYS A 126 22.34 5.70 9.49
C LYS A 126 22.54 6.97 8.67
N LYS A 127 21.57 7.35 7.83
CA LYS A 127 21.61 8.54 6.98
C LYS A 127 21.69 9.86 7.76
N PHE A 128 21.10 9.91 8.95
CA PHE A 128 21.05 11.11 9.78
C PHE A 128 21.61 10.91 11.20
N ARG A 129 22.16 9.71 11.48
CA ARG A 129 22.81 9.42 12.76
C ARG A 129 23.93 10.40 13.04
N GLY A 130 24.01 10.90 14.30
CA GLY A 130 25.02 11.88 14.71
C GLY A 130 24.74 13.32 14.28
N MET A 131 23.59 13.60 13.66
CA MET A 131 23.17 14.97 13.33
C MET A 131 22.16 15.48 14.37
N SER A 132 22.19 16.77 14.68
CA SER A 132 21.14 17.43 15.46
C SER A 132 20.04 17.88 14.51
N ILE A 133 18.82 17.47 14.78
CA ILE A 133 17.63 17.74 13.96
C ILE A 133 16.69 18.66 14.73
N GLY A 134 16.19 19.70 14.08
CA GLY A 134 15.15 20.58 14.60
C GLY A 134 13.76 19.94 14.46
N LEU A 135 13.03 20.32 13.41
CA LEU A 135 11.73 19.76 13.10
C LEU A 135 11.84 18.43 12.36
N TRP A 136 10.87 17.54 12.56
CA TRP A 136 10.75 16.29 11.82
C TRP A 136 9.34 16.11 11.25
N ILE A 137 9.23 15.90 9.94
CA ILE A 137 8.00 15.50 9.27
C ILE A 137 8.17 14.09 8.72
N ALA A 138 7.20 13.21 8.99
CA ALA A 138 7.17 11.84 8.48
C ALA A 138 5.80 11.52 7.90
N THR A 139 5.78 11.06 6.66
CA THR A 139 4.57 10.54 6.03
C THR A 139 4.57 9.02 6.06
N GLU A 140 3.38 8.43 6.26
CA GLU A 140 3.21 6.98 6.41
C GLU A 140 4.14 6.41 7.51
N ILE A 141 4.08 7.00 8.71
CA ILE A 141 4.98 6.63 9.81
C ILE A 141 4.84 5.17 10.24
N ASN A 142 3.67 4.56 10.04
CA ASN A 142 3.38 3.14 10.30
C ASN A 142 4.31 2.19 9.55
N ILE A 143 4.80 2.57 8.37
CA ILE A 143 5.74 1.75 7.58
C ILE A 143 7.23 2.09 7.83
N HIS A 144 7.52 2.94 8.80
CA HIS A 144 8.90 3.20 9.21
C HIS A 144 9.41 2.10 10.15
N HIS A 145 10.66 1.70 9.95
CA HIS A 145 11.30 0.80 10.88
C HIS A 145 11.54 1.49 12.24
N LYS A 146 11.29 0.77 13.34
CA LYS A 146 11.45 1.27 14.72
C LYS A 146 12.77 1.99 14.97
N ASN A 147 13.89 1.45 14.47
CA ASN A 147 15.21 2.08 14.62
C ASN A 147 15.26 3.50 14.05
N THR A 148 14.54 3.75 12.95
CA THR A 148 14.47 5.09 12.34
C THR A 148 13.67 6.04 13.21
N ILE A 149 12.54 5.59 13.76
CA ILE A 149 11.71 6.38 14.66
C ILE A 149 12.48 6.76 15.92
N ASP A 150 13.06 5.77 16.58
CA ASP A 150 13.82 5.97 17.84
C ASP A 150 15.03 6.89 17.64
N GLU A 151 15.76 6.74 16.53
CA GLU A 151 16.90 7.60 16.24
C GLU A 151 16.46 9.03 15.94
N ALA A 152 15.40 9.24 15.15
CA ALA A 152 14.90 10.58 14.83
C ALA A 152 14.46 11.34 16.10
N LEU A 153 13.74 10.68 17.01
CA LEU A 153 13.35 11.25 18.30
C LEU A 153 14.57 11.68 19.13
N LYS A 154 15.65 10.84 19.16
CA LYS A 154 16.91 11.16 19.85
C LYS A 154 17.62 12.35 19.22
N ARG A 155 17.55 12.52 17.89
CA ARG A 155 18.24 13.63 17.20
C ARG A 155 17.57 14.98 17.43
N GLN A 156 16.33 15.01 17.92
CA GLN A 156 15.59 16.24 18.24
C GLN A 156 15.82 16.76 19.68
N ILE A 157 16.64 16.10 20.51
CA ILE A 157 16.82 16.50 21.93
C ILE A 157 17.33 17.95 22.05
N ASN A 158 18.20 18.39 21.16
CA ASN A 158 18.81 19.74 21.18
C ASN A 158 18.06 20.75 20.28
N ALA A 159 16.86 20.41 19.79
CA ALA A 159 16.11 21.28 18.89
C ALA A 159 15.67 22.57 19.59
N HIS A 160 15.78 23.69 18.89
CA HIS A 160 15.23 24.97 19.36
C HIS A 160 13.69 24.91 19.42
N ILE A 161 13.07 24.34 18.40
CA ILE A 161 11.67 23.99 18.41
C ILE A 161 11.59 22.48 18.20
N LYS A 162 11.31 21.73 19.28
CA LYS A 162 11.13 20.29 19.19
C LYS A 162 9.71 19.99 18.77
N ARG A 163 9.49 19.74 17.49
CA ARG A 163 8.19 19.32 16.94
C ARG A 163 8.35 18.23 15.90
N LEU A 164 7.41 17.30 15.95
CA LEU A 164 7.21 16.32 14.88
C LEU A 164 5.81 16.46 14.29
N TYR A 165 5.72 16.07 13.03
CA TYR A 165 4.49 16.03 12.23
C TYR A 165 4.43 14.67 11.57
N TRP A 166 3.56 13.80 12.07
CA TRP A 166 3.38 12.47 11.54
C TRP A 166 2.03 12.33 10.86
N ASP A 167 1.99 11.69 9.71
CA ASP A 167 0.76 11.18 9.15
C ASP A 167 0.83 9.67 8.92
N LEU A 168 -0.33 9.03 8.98
CA LEU A 168 -0.47 7.61 8.72
C LEU A 168 -1.89 7.27 8.27
N ASN A 169 -2.01 6.15 7.56
CA ASN A 169 -3.30 5.51 7.35
C ASN A 169 -3.58 4.59 8.54
N PRO A 170 -4.88 4.39 8.91
CA PRO A 170 -5.24 3.51 10.00
C PRO A 170 -4.85 2.06 9.73
N GLU A 171 -4.33 1.41 10.75
CA GLU A 171 -3.92 0.01 10.73
C GLU A 171 -4.65 -0.79 11.81
N ASN A 172 -4.17 -2.03 12.05
CA ASN A 172 -4.61 -2.82 13.19
C ASN A 172 -4.26 -2.08 14.50
N PRO A 173 -5.19 -1.95 15.45
CA PRO A 173 -4.93 -1.27 16.72
C PRO A 173 -3.75 -1.83 17.53
N ASN A 174 -3.37 -3.10 17.28
CA ASN A 174 -2.24 -3.75 17.95
C ASN A 174 -0.88 -3.46 17.28
N ASP A 175 -0.86 -2.68 16.20
CA ASP A 175 0.39 -2.32 15.53
C ASP A 175 1.33 -1.58 16.48
N ILE A 176 2.65 -1.78 16.27
CA ILE A 176 3.71 -1.19 17.09
C ILE A 176 3.67 0.34 17.10
N ILE A 177 3.20 0.97 16.01
CA ILE A 177 3.10 2.43 15.93
C ILE A 177 2.11 2.98 16.96
N TYR A 178 1.06 2.24 17.27
CA TYR A 178 0.09 2.61 18.31
C TYR A 178 0.59 2.24 19.69
N THR A 179 0.95 0.98 19.90
CA THR A 179 1.26 0.44 21.22
C THR A 179 2.51 1.04 21.84
N GLU A 180 3.56 1.33 21.05
CA GLU A 180 4.80 1.90 21.57
C GLU A 180 4.87 3.43 21.47
N TYR A 181 4.09 4.08 20.60
CA TYR A 181 4.19 5.52 20.37
C TYR A 181 2.86 6.25 20.57
N ILE A 182 1.90 6.14 19.65
CA ILE A 182 0.74 7.02 19.58
C ILE A 182 -0.13 6.90 20.84
N ASP A 183 -0.59 5.69 21.17
CA ASP A 183 -1.49 5.46 22.31
C ASP A 183 -0.76 5.64 23.64
N LYS A 184 0.52 5.26 23.68
CA LYS A 184 1.37 5.54 24.84
C LYS A 184 1.54 7.04 25.08
N TRP A 185 1.77 7.84 24.06
CA TRP A 185 1.87 9.29 24.21
C TRP A 185 0.52 9.92 24.58
N GLN A 186 -0.55 9.42 24.00
CA GLN A 186 -1.90 9.86 24.35
C GLN A 186 -2.18 9.62 25.85
N LYS A 187 -1.85 8.44 26.35
CA LYS A 187 -1.98 8.12 27.78
C LYS A 187 -1.12 9.02 28.64
N LEU A 188 0.16 9.20 28.34
CA LEU A 188 1.04 10.11 29.07
C LEU A 188 0.54 11.56 29.07
N ASN A 189 -0.10 12.01 27.99
CA ASN A 189 -0.71 13.32 27.91
C ASN A 189 -1.94 13.43 28.80
N GLN A 190 -2.81 12.40 28.81
CA GLN A 190 -3.98 12.33 29.68
C GLN A 190 -3.58 12.32 31.17
N ASP A 191 -2.50 11.62 31.50
CA ASP A 191 -1.96 11.54 32.87
C ASP A 191 -1.21 12.81 33.28
N GLY A 192 -1.09 13.83 32.39
CA GLY A 192 -0.37 15.08 32.66
C GLY A 192 1.16 14.94 32.74
N ILE A 193 1.70 13.79 32.31
CA ILE A 193 3.15 13.48 32.39
C ILE A 193 3.88 13.97 31.12
N LEU A 194 3.20 14.01 29.97
CA LEU A 194 3.80 14.39 28.70
C LEU A 194 4.08 15.91 28.66
N VAL A 195 5.34 16.27 28.61
CA VAL A 195 5.77 17.66 28.43
C VAL A 195 5.84 18.01 26.96
N GLY A 196 5.32 19.19 26.58
CA GLY A 196 5.38 19.72 25.22
C GLY A 196 4.08 19.58 24.42
N GLY A 197 3.08 18.89 24.96
CA GLY A 197 1.74 18.78 24.37
C GLY A 197 1.65 17.73 23.26
N TYR A 198 0.42 17.25 23.08
CA TYR A 198 0.02 16.22 22.13
C TYR A 198 -1.20 16.68 21.34
N ASN A 199 -1.13 16.59 20.04
CA ASN A 199 -2.21 16.89 19.11
C ASN A 199 -2.41 15.69 18.20
N TYR A 200 -3.56 15.09 18.27
CA TYR A 200 -3.97 13.96 17.45
C TYR A 200 -5.34 14.24 16.84
N GLU A 201 -5.47 13.95 15.56
CA GLU A 201 -6.76 14.02 14.87
C GLU A 201 -6.89 12.85 13.88
N SER A 202 -8.11 12.30 13.80
CA SER A 202 -8.47 11.26 12.85
C SER A 202 -9.34 11.84 11.74
N PHE A 203 -8.91 11.68 10.48
CA PHE A 203 -9.60 12.20 9.31
C PHE A 203 -10.22 11.08 8.47
N ASN A 204 -11.42 11.27 8.00
CA ASN A 204 -12.05 10.43 6.99
C ASN A 204 -11.99 11.07 5.60
N ILE A 205 -12.38 10.34 4.56
CA ILE A 205 -12.33 10.86 3.18
C ILE A 205 -13.24 12.08 2.96
N PHE A 206 -14.34 12.20 3.71
CA PHE A 206 -15.31 13.29 3.59
C PHE A 206 -14.80 14.61 4.21
N ASP A 207 -13.76 14.55 5.04
CA ASP A 207 -13.14 15.74 5.62
C ASP A 207 -12.39 16.56 4.55
N ASN A 208 -11.99 15.94 3.43
CA ASN A 208 -11.32 16.62 2.31
C ASN A 208 -12.32 17.20 1.31
N ILE A 209 -12.65 18.46 1.50
CA ILE A 209 -13.60 19.21 0.65
C ILE A 209 -13.09 19.54 -0.76
N ASN A 210 -11.85 19.13 -1.10
CA ASN A 210 -11.28 19.33 -2.44
C ASN A 210 -11.58 18.17 -3.40
N ILE A 211 -12.09 17.05 -2.90
CA ILE A 211 -12.44 15.89 -3.73
C ILE A 211 -13.75 16.20 -4.48
N PRO A 212 -13.77 16.15 -5.84
CA PRO A 212 -15.01 16.31 -6.59
C PRO A 212 -16.02 15.22 -6.22
N GLU A 213 -17.29 15.59 -6.06
CA GLU A 213 -18.36 14.66 -5.64
C GLU A 213 -18.46 13.42 -6.53
N LYS A 214 -18.27 13.58 -7.85
CA LYS A 214 -18.26 12.46 -8.80
C LYS A 214 -17.15 11.46 -8.46
N ASN A 215 -15.93 11.94 -8.21
CA ASN A 215 -14.79 11.09 -7.91
C ASN A 215 -14.95 10.40 -6.55
N LEU A 216 -15.54 11.10 -5.58
CA LEU A 216 -15.85 10.51 -4.28
C LEU A 216 -16.86 9.36 -4.40
N LYS A 217 -17.93 9.54 -5.18
CA LYS A 217 -18.91 8.49 -5.44
C LYS A 217 -18.30 7.29 -6.16
N GLU A 218 -17.43 7.53 -7.13
CA GLU A 218 -16.70 6.48 -7.83
C GLU A 218 -15.79 5.70 -6.87
N GLU A 219 -15.04 6.40 -6.02
CA GLU A 219 -14.17 5.74 -5.03
C GLU A 219 -14.98 4.90 -4.04
N LEU A 220 -16.07 5.44 -3.48
CA LEU A 220 -16.93 4.72 -2.55
C LEU A 220 -17.53 3.44 -3.15
N SER A 221 -17.80 3.42 -4.44
CA SER A 221 -18.35 2.23 -5.12
C SER A 221 -17.39 1.03 -5.19
N ARG A 222 -16.09 1.26 -4.93
CA ARG A 222 -15.06 0.22 -4.93
C ARG A 222 -14.95 -0.52 -3.59
N TYR A 223 -15.65 -0.05 -2.56
CA TYR A 223 -15.57 -0.61 -1.23
C TYR A 223 -16.88 -1.26 -0.78
N VAL A 224 -16.76 -2.37 -0.08
CA VAL A 224 -17.90 -3.00 0.60
C VAL A 224 -18.01 -2.42 2.00
N VAL A 225 -19.16 -1.84 2.29
CA VAL A 225 -19.45 -1.25 3.61
C VAL A 225 -19.32 -2.31 4.70
N GLY A 226 -18.62 -1.98 5.79
CA GLY A 226 -18.42 -2.87 6.94
C GLY A 226 -17.14 -3.72 6.85
N THR A 227 -16.46 -3.77 5.72
CA THR A 227 -15.15 -4.44 5.63
C THR A 227 -14.05 -3.64 6.33
N VAL A 228 -12.97 -4.32 6.72
CA VAL A 228 -11.79 -3.66 7.30
C VAL A 228 -11.26 -2.55 6.39
N TYR A 229 -11.28 -2.75 5.08
CA TYR A 229 -10.85 -1.75 4.08
C TYR A 229 -11.74 -0.52 4.08
N TYR A 230 -13.08 -0.70 4.10
CA TYR A 230 -14.00 0.42 4.20
C TYR A 230 -13.78 1.22 5.50
N ILE A 231 -13.56 0.53 6.61
CA ILE A 231 -13.33 1.15 7.91
C ILE A 231 -12.02 1.95 7.92
N ARG A 232 -10.92 1.38 7.37
CA ARG A 232 -9.61 2.03 7.33
C ARG A 232 -9.52 3.12 6.26
N ASP A 233 -9.87 2.80 5.02
CA ASP A 233 -9.57 3.64 3.85
C ASP A 233 -10.63 4.73 3.63
N ILE A 234 -11.88 4.50 4.05
CA ILE A 234 -12.98 5.46 3.90
C ILE A 234 -13.25 6.18 5.21
N LEU A 235 -13.50 5.43 6.29
CA LEU A 235 -13.85 6.05 7.58
C LEU A 235 -12.64 6.56 8.36
N GLY A 236 -11.42 6.23 7.95
CA GLY A 236 -10.19 6.66 8.63
C GLY A 236 -10.06 6.11 10.05
N ARG A 237 -10.60 4.93 10.32
CA ARG A 237 -10.63 4.31 11.65
C ARG A 237 -9.76 3.07 11.71
N ARG A 238 -9.12 2.85 12.84
CA ARG A 238 -8.41 1.61 13.13
C ARG A 238 -9.39 0.45 13.18
N ALA A 239 -9.03 -0.69 12.60
CA ALA A 239 -9.83 -1.90 12.63
C ALA A 239 -8.95 -3.15 12.65
N VAL A 240 -9.41 -4.18 13.35
CA VAL A 240 -8.83 -5.51 13.27
C VAL A 240 -9.44 -6.22 12.06
N ALA A 241 -8.60 -6.90 11.30
CA ALA A 241 -9.07 -7.77 10.23
C ALA A 241 -9.47 -9.10 10.89
N GLU A 242 -10.76 -9.39 10.94
CA GLU A 242 -11.33 -10.58 11.58
C GLU A 242 -12.36 -11.25 10.68
N GLY A 243 -12.58 -12.54 10.89
CA GLY A 243 -13.58 -13.33 10.18
C GLY A 243 -13.20 -13.65 8.74
N LEU A 244 -14.19 -13.79 7.88
CA LEU A 244 -14.01 -14.15 6.47
C LEU A 244 -13.38 -12.99 5.68
N ILE A 245 -12.38 -13.33 4.88
CA ILE A 245 -11.65 -12.38 4.01
C ILE A 245 -12.53 -11.90 2.85
N TYR A 246 -13.26 -12.84 2.23
CA TYR A 246 -14.11 -12.57 1.06
C TYR A 246 -15.59 -12.74 1.42
N GLN A 247 -16.04 -12.00 2.44
CA GLN A 247 -17.38 -12.09 3.00
C GLN A 247 -18.48 -12.03 1.95
N GLN A 248 -18.42 -11.06 1.01
CA GLN A 248 -19.44 -10.92 -0.05
C GLN A 248 -19.52 -12.14 -0.99
N PHE A 249 -18.39 -12.84 -1.22
CA PHE A 249 -18.37 -14.06 -2.02
C PHE A 249 -19.02 -15.21 -1.25
N ALA A 250 -18.68 -15.37 0.03
CA ALA A 250 -19.23 -16.40 0.91
C ALA A 250 -20.75 -16.25 1.08
N ASP A 251 -21.22 -15.00 1.32
CA ASP A 251 -22.63 -14.70 1.54
C ASP A 251 -23.50 -14.93 0.29
N ASN A 252 -22.95 -14.68 -0.91
CA ASN A 252 -23.69 -14.81 -2.15
C ASN A 252 -22.85 -15.41 -3.29
N THR A 253 -22.31 -16.61 -3.06
CA THR A 253 -21.47 -17.33 -4.04
C THR A 253 -22.16 -17.46 -5.43
N LYS A 254 -23.49 -17.63 -5.45
CA LYS A 254 -24.25 -17.76 -6.71
C LYS A 254 -24.16 -16.53 -7.61
N ALA A 255 -23.91 -15.34 -7.05
CA ALA A 255 -23.73 -14.13 -7.84
C ALA A 255 -22.42 -14.13 -8.64
N PHE A 256 -21.44 -14.90 -8.22
CA PHE A 256 -20.10 -14.96 -8.81
C PHE A 256 -19.89 -16.21 -9.68
N VAL A 257 -20.52 -17.32 -9.33
CA VAL A 257 -20.35 -18.61 -10.03
C VAL A 257 -21.23 -18.66 -11.28
N ILE A 258 -20.61 -19.02 -12.39
CA ILE A 258 -21.28 -19.19 -13.70
C ILE A 258 -20.94 -20.57 -14.27
N ASP A 259 -21.82 -21.13 -15.10
CA ASP A 259 -21.60 -22.41 -15.76
C ASP A 259 -20.87 -22.27 -17.10
N GLU A 260 -21.11 -21.17 -17.81
CA GLU A 260 -20.52 -20.87 -19.12
C GLU A 260 -20.05 -19.41 -19.20
N LEU A 261 -19.07 -19.15 -20.06
CA LEU A 261 -18.61 -17.80 -20.31
C LEU A 261 -19.64 -17.03 -21.14
N PRO A 262 -20.06 -15.84 -20.69
CA PRO A 262 -21.07 -15.05 -21.40
C PRO A 262 -20.50 -14.30 -22.63
N GLU A 263 -19.16 -14.22 -22.75
CA GLU A 263 -18.47 -13.44 -23.79
C GLU A 263 -17.11 -14.04 -24.15
N ASN A 264 -16.53 -13.60 -25.26
CA ASN A 264 -15.20 -14.00 -25.68
C ASN A 264 -14.12 -13.33 -24.82
N LEU A 265 -13.06 -14.07 -24.51
CA LEU A 265 -11.91 -13.57 -23.80
C LEU A 265 -10.90 -12.93 -24.76
N VAL A 266 -10.38 -11.77 -24.40
CA VAL A 266 -9.35 -11.06 -25.19
C VAL A 266 -7.95 -11.28 -24.64
N TYR A 267 -7.84 -11.75 -23.41
CA TYR A 267 -6.56 -12.02 -22.75
C TYR A 267 -6.71 -13.17 -21.77
N ILE A 268 -5.73 -14.05 -21.71
CA ILE A 268 -5.68 -15.17 -20.75
C ILE A 268 -4.32 -15.16 -20.08
N SER A 269 -4.31 -15.19 -18.76
CA SER A 269 -3.14 -15.40 -17.92
C SER A 269 -3.28 -16.63 -17.06
N ILE A 270 -2.15 -17.23 -16.67
CA ILE A 270 -2.10 -18.33 -15.72
C ILE A 270 -1.23 -17.90 -14.54
N GLY A 271 -1.69 -18.12 -13.32
CA GLY A 271 -0.90 -17.99 -12.11
C GLY A 271 -0.46 -19.35 -11.60
N ILE A 272 0.76 -19.45 -11.12
CA ILE A 272 1.36 -20.64 -10.55
C ILE A 272 1.84 -20.31 -9.14
N ASP A 273 1.35 -21.06 -8.15
CA ASP A 273 1.93 -21.10 -6.84
C ASP A 273 2.59 -22.47 -6.61
N TYR A 274 3.89 -22.45 -6.27
CA TYR A 274 4.66 -23.69 -6.09
C TYR A 274 4.57 -24.16 -4.65
N GLY A 275 3.84 -25.22 -4.42
CA GLY A 275 3.80 -25.87 -3.11
C GLY A 275 5.14 -26.51 -2.71
N ALA A 276 5.49 -26.36 -1.43
CA ALA A 276 6.57 -27.12 -0.81
C ALA A 276 6.08 -28.54 -0.43
N SER A 277 6.90 -29.34 0.24
CA SER A 277 6.65 -30.75 0.52
C SER A 277 5.32 -31.10 1.23
N LYS A 278 4.64 -30.13 1.83
CA LYS A 278 3.35 -30.26 2.53
C LYS A 278 2.21 -29.44 1.93
N SER A 279 2.50 -28.49 1.02
CA SER A 279 1.52 -27.66 0.33
C SER A 279 1.25 -28.17 -1.08
N ARG A 280 0.17 -27.70 -1.69
CA ARG A 280 -0.21 -28.05 -3.06
C ARG A 280 0.49 -27.12 -4.04
N THR A 281 0.77 -27.60 -5.23
CA THR A 281 1.07 -26.69 -6.34
C THR A 281 -0.25 -26.37 -7.03
N ALA A 282 -0.55 -25.10 -7.15
CA ALA A 282 -1.79 -24.60 -7.73
C ALA A 282 -1.55 -23.88 -9.06
N PHE A 283 -2.36 -24.19 -10.07
CA PHE A 283 -2.45 -23.48 -11.34
C PHE A 283 -3.85 -22.90 -11.47
N LYS A 284 -3.95 -21.60 -11.73
CA LYS A 284 -5.23 -20.91 -11.96
C LYS A 284 -5.17 -20.16 -13.28
N ALA A 285 -6.11 -20.44 -14.18
CA ALA A 285 -6.26 -19.73 -15.44
C ALA A 285 -7.33 -18.65 -15.32
N THR A 286 -6.97 -17.43 -15.69
CA THR A 286 -7.85 -16.28 -15.65
C THR A 286 -7.98 -15.66 -17.03
N GLY A 287 -9.22 -15.46 -17.46
CA GLY A 287 -9.59 -14.77 -18.69
C GLY A 287 -10.10 -13.36 -18.42
N PHE A 288 -9.88 -12.47 -19.38
CA PHE A 288 -10.34 -11.08 -19.31
C PHE A 288 -11.19 -10.74 -20.51
N SER A 289 -12.30 -10.07 -20.25
CA SER A 289 -13.17 -9.54 -21.31
C SER A 289 -12.56 -8.32 -22.01
N TYR A 290 -13.19 -7.85 -23.06
CA TYR A 290 -12.77 -6.64 -23.77
C TYR A 290 -12.64 -5.46 -22.81
N GLY A 291 -11.53 -4.73 -22.94
CA GLY A 291 -11.21 -3.60 -22.06
C GLY A 291 -10.88 -3.99 -20.62
N PHE A 292 -10.71 -5.26 -20.31
CA PHE A 292 -10.50 -5.78 -18.94
C PHE A 292 -11.65 -5.45 -17.99
N ASN A 293 -12.87 -5.33 -18.53
CA ASN A 293 -14.05 -4.96 -17.73
C ASN A 293 -14.49 -6.05 -16.76
N THR A 294 -14.33 -7.32 -17.13
CA THR A 294 -14.67 -8.48 -16.29
C THR A 294 -13.50 -9.46 -16.25
N VAL A 295 -13.27 -10.00 -15.08
CA VAL A 295 -12.26 -11.03 -14.77
C VAL A 295 -12.98 -12.36 -14.56
N TYR A 296 -12.56 -13.38 -15.27
CA TYR A 296 -13.13 -14.72 -15.22
C TYR A 296 -12.08 -15.73 -14.77
N THR A 297 -12.24 -16.42 -13.63
CA THR A 297 -11.48 -17.64 -13.40
C THR A 297 -12.09 -18.77 -14.22
N ILE A 298 -11.33 -19.29 -15.19
CA ILE A 298 -11.85 -20.17 -16.25
C ILE A 298 -11.47 -21.64 -16.07
N ASP A 299 -10.35 -21.93 -15.36
CA ASP A 299 -9.90 -23.29 -15.11
C ASP A 299 -8.92 -23.32 -13.95
N GLU A 300 -8.77 -24.50 -13.35
CA GLU A 300 -7.83 -24.74 -12.26
C GLU A 300 -7.24 -26.14 -12.29
N GLU A 301 -6.05 -26.28 -11.69
CA GLU A 301 -5.43 -27.55 -11.38
C GLU A 301 -4.69 -27.43 -10.06
N ASP A 302 -4.97 -28.29 -9.10
CA ASP A 302 -4.30 -28.33 -7.80
C ASP A 302 -3.67 -29.69 -7.62
N ILE A 303 -2.36 -29.74 -7.47
CA ILE A 303 -1.59 -30.97 -7.52
C ILE A 303 -0.93 -31.22 -6.18
N THR A 304 -1.16 -32.40 -5.65
CA THR A 304 -0.50 -32.91 -4.43
C THR A 304 0.47 -34.03 -4.77
N GLY A 305 1.52 -34.20 -3.96
CA GLY A 305 2.42 -35.33 -4.06
C GLY A 305 3.41 -35.25 -5.25
N ILE A 306 3.66 -34.08 -5.82
CA ILE A 306 4.76 -33.89 -6.76
C ILE A 306 6.08 -34.20 -6.07
N LYS A 307 6.84 -35.12 -6.63
CA LYS A 307 8.13 -35.55 -6.08
C LYS A 307 9.33 -35.10 -6.87
N THR A 308 9.13 -34.73 -8.15
CA THR A 308 10.20 -34.31 -9.04
C THR A 308 9.77 -33.10 -9.87
N PRO A 309 10.72 -32.24 -10.28
CA PRO A 309 10.42 -31.11 -11.17
C PRO A 309 9.78 -31.54 -12.49
N ASP A 310 10.20 -32.67 -13.07
CA ASP A 310 9.64 -33.16 -14.33
C ASP A 310 8.15 -33.49 -14.24
N GLN A 311 7.70 -34.04 -13.11
CA GLN A 311 6.26 -34.27 -12.89
C GLN A 311 5.48 -32.99 -12.89
N LEU A 312 6.03 -31.93 -12.27
CA LEU A 312 5.45 -30.61 -12.25
C LEU A 312 5.37 -30.00 -13.66
N TYR A 313 6.46 -30.07 -14.42
CA TYR A 313 6.53 -29.50 -15.75
C TYR A 313 5.53 -30.15 -16.71
N ARG A 314 5.43 -31.50 -16.63
CA ARG A 314 4.47 -32.25 -17.43
C ARG A 314 3.01 -31.96 -17.02
N ALA A 315 2.74 -31.79 -15.75
CA ALA A 315 1.41 -31.40 -15.29
C ALA A 315 1.02 -29.99 -15.78
N PHE A 316 1.96 -29.06 -15.75
CA PHE A 316 1.74 -27.73 -16.28
C PHE A 316 1.54 -27.72 -17.80
N GLU A 317 2.31 -28.51 -18.55
CA GLU A 317 2.14 -28.69 -20.00
C GLU A 317 0.72 -29.18 -20.34
N LEU A 318 0.24 -30.19 -19.64
CA LEU A 318 -1.13 -30.72 -19.85
C LEU A 318 -2.20 -29.66 -19.54
N PHE A 319 -2.03 -28.93 -18.43
CA PHE A 319 -2.91 -27.83 -18.06
C PHE A 319 -2.90 -26.74 -19.13
N TYR A 320 -1.72 -26.31 -19.56
CA TYR A 320 -1.54 -25.30 -20.60
C TYR A 320 -2.26 -25.69 -21.90
N HIS A 321 -2.07 -26.92 -22.39
CA HIS A 321 -2.75 -27.43 -23.57
C HIS A 321 -4.26 -27.46 -23.43
N ARG A 322 -4.77 -27.81 -22.25
CA ARG A 322 -6.19 -27.80 -21.94
C ARG A 322 -6.76 -26.37 -22.06
N ILE A 323 -6.05 -25.37 -21.54
CA ILE A 323 -6.46 -23.99 -21.64
C ILE A 323 -6.47 -23.51 -23.10
N VAL A 324 -5.38 -23.76 -23.81
CA VAL A 324 -5.26 -23.32 -25.22
C VAL A 324 -6.31 -23.98 -26.10
N SER A 325 -6.59 -25.26 -25.94
CA SER A 325 -7.57 -25.97 -26.76
C SER A 325 -9.02 -25.56 -26.45
N THR A 326 -9.30 -25.11 -25.22
CA THR A 326 -10.67 -24.77 -24.80
C THR A 326 -10.98 -23.30 -24.95
N TYR A 327 -10.01 -22.41 -24.65
CA TYR A 327 -10.28 -20.97 -24.51
C TYR A 327 -9.43 -20.11 -25.44
N GLY A 328 -8.41 -20.67 -26.08
CA GLY A 328 -7.51 -19.94 -26.96
C GLY A 328 -6.16 -19.63 -26.33
N ALA A 329 -5.42 -18.73 -26.98
CA ALA A 329 -4.03 -18.48 -26.63
C ALA A 329 -3.83 -17.95 -25.21
N VAL A 330 -2.89 -18.56 -24.47
CA VAL A 330 -2.40 -18.04 -23.18
C VAL A 330 -1.37 -16.95 -23.49
N HIS A 331 -1.62 -15.75 -23.00
CA HIS A 331 -0.80 -14.58 -23.26
C HIS A 331 0.39 -14.48 -22.30
N LYS A 332 0.19 -14.88 -21.04
CA LYS A 332 1.21 -14.78 -20.02
C LYS A 332 1.00 -15.77 -18.87
N VAL A 333 2.11 -16.19 -18.28
CA VAL A 333 2.11 -17.02 -17.07
C VAL A 333 2.88 -16.25 -16.00
N TYR A 334 2.37 -16.22 -14.78
CA TYR A 334 3.00 -15.59 -13.62
C TYR A 334 3.26 -16.64 -12.56
N ALA A 335 4.48 -16.69 -12.06
CA ALA A 335 4.88 -17.66 -11.05
C ALA A 335 5.52 -16.99 -9.84
N ASP A 336 5.44 -17.64 -8.67
CA ASP A 336 6.19 -17.20 -7.50
C ASP A 336 7.70 -17.30 -7.75
N TYR A 337 8.41 -16.19 -7.51
CA TYR A 337 9.83 -16.02 -7.73
C TYR A 337 10.64 -15.99 -6.43
N GLY A 338 10.16 -16.60 -5.35
CA GLY A 338 10.96 -16.87 -4.15
C GLY A 338 12.21 -17.69 -4.51
N ALA A 339 13.20 -17.77 -3.62
CA ALA A 339 14.52 -18.36 -3.93
C ALA A 339 14.45 -19.77 -4.58
N LEU A 340 13.52 -20.63 -4.14
CA LEU A 340 13.27 -21.95 -4.72
C LEU A 340 12.44 -21.87 -6.00
N GLY A 341 11.46 -20.98 -6.04
CA GLY A 341 10.57 -20.75 -7.19
C GLY A 341 11.32 -20.30 -8.43
N GLN A 342 12.38 -19.52 -8.28
CA GLN A 342 13.23 -19.06 -9.37
C GLN A 342 13.87 -20.23 -10.16
N VAL A 343 14.42 -21.20 -9.45
CA VAL A 343 15.04 -22.39 -10.05
C VAL A 343 14.00 -23.25 -10.76
N ILE A 344 12.85 -23.47 -10.12
CA ILE A 344 11.74 -24.27 -10.67
C ILE A 344 11.18 -23.59 -11.93
N THR A 345 10.95 -22.28 -11.87
CA THR A 345 10.43 -21.50 -13.01
C THR A 345 11.40 -21.51 -14.19
N GLN A 346 12.71 -21.42 -13.94
CA GLN A 346 13.69 -21.50 -15.03
C GLN A 346 13.69 -22.90 -15.66
N GLY A 347 13.58 -23.95 -14.86
CA GLY A 347 13.43 -25.32 -15.35
C GLY A 347 12.17 -25.51 -16.18
N LEU A 348 11.03 -24.95 -15.71
CA LEU A 348 9.75 -24.99 -16.44
C LEU A 348 9.86 -24.27 -17.80
N ARG A 349 10.50 -23.09 -17.86
CA ARG A 349 10.73 -22.37 -19.12
C ARG A 349 11.50 -23.23 -20.11
N ASN A 350 12.60 -23.83 -19.67
CA ASN A 350 13.44 -24.68 -20.52
C ASN A 350 12.67 -25.91 -21.02
N TYR A 351 11.86 -26.52 -20.14
CA TYR A 351 11.02 -27.66 -20.50
C TYR A 351 9.98 -27.26 -21.55
N MET A 352 9.23 -26.18 -21.36
CA MET A 352 8.21 -25.72 -22.32
C MET A 352 8.82 -25.38 -23.70
N VAL A 353 9.99 -24.77 -23.71
CA VAL A 353 10.73 -24.52 -24.96
C VAL A 353 11.13 -25.83 -25.63
N SER A 354 11.60 -26.83 -24.88
CA SER A 354 11.96 -28.15 -25.44
C SER A 354 10.75 -28.90 -26.03
N CYS A 355 9.55 -28.64 -25.52
CA CYS A 355 8.28 -29.15 -26.06
C CYS A 355 7.77 -28.32 -27.25
N GLY A 356 8.50 -27.28 -27.70
CA GLY A 356 8.08 -26.40 -28.80
C GLY A 356 6.94 -25.43 -28.44
N ILE A 357 6.72 -25.17 -27.14
CA ILE A 357 5.65 -24.30 -26.63
C ILE A 357 6.23 -22.94 -26.25
N PRO A 358 5.98 -21.89 -27.07
CA PRO A 358 6.47 -20.52 -26.77
C PRO A 358 5.62 -19.86 -25.70
N VAL A 359 5.86 -20.16 -24.42
CA VAL A 359 5.17 -19.52 -23.30
C VAL A 359 6.06 -18.49 -22.63
N VAL A 360 5.50 -17.31 -22.32
CA VAL A 360 6.18 -16.27 -21.54
C VAL A 360 5.80 -16.45 -20.07
N ILE A 361 6.77 -16.85 -19.26
CA ILE A 361 6.60 -17.01 -17.81
C ILE A 361 7.37 -15.88 -17.13
N ASP A 362 6.68 -14.99 -16.43
CA ASP A 362 7.27 -13.87 -15.71
C ASP A 362 7.15 -14.07 -14.20
N ASP A 363 7.96 -13.30 -13.47
CA ASP A 363 7.81 -13.12 -12.04
C ASP A 363 6.50 -12.41 -11.74
N CYS A 364 5.79 -12.89 -10.73
CA CYS A 364 4.60 -12.20 -10.24
C CYS A 364 5.02 -10.98 -9.40
N SER A 365 4.60 -9.79 -9.83
CA SER A 365 4.63 -8.59 -8.98
C SER A 365 3.63 -8.79 -7.85
N LYS A 366 4.09 -9.27 -6.68
CA LYS A 366 3.19 -9.74 -5.62
C LYS A 366 2.45 -8.62 -4.88
N GLY A 367 3.02 -7.42 -4.76
CA GLY A 367 2.53 -6.45 -3.79
C GLY A 367 2.51 -7.04 -2.36
N THR A 368 1.78 -6.42 -1.45
CA THR A 368 1.49 -7.04 -0.15
C THR A 368 0.30 -8.01 -0.26
N ILE A 369 0.17 -8.93 0.70
CA ILE A 369 -1.02 -9.82 0.78
C ILE A 369 -2.29 -8.97 0.90
N LEU A 370 -2.26 -7.89 1.69
CA LEU A 370 -3.36 -6.95 1.82
C LEU A 370 -3.76 -6.30 0.51
N ASP A 371 -2.80 -5.85 -0.31
CA ASP A 371 -3.09 -5.24 -1.60
C ASP A 371 -3.82 -6.20 -2.53
N ARG A 372 -3.39 -7.47 -2.56
CA ARG A 372 -4.00 -8.51 -3.39
C ARG A 372 -5.42 -8.85 -2.93
N ILE A 373 -5.63 -8.98 -1.61
CA ILE A 373 -6.96 -9.21 -1.02
C ILE A 373 -7.88 -8.03 -1.28
N ASN A 374 -7.41 -6.79 -1.05
CA ASN A 374 -8.19 -5.58 -1.27
C ASN A 374 -8.62 -5.48 -2.75
N PHE A 375 -7.68 -5.71 -3.67
CA PHE A 375 -7.97 -5.72 -5.09
C PHE A 375 -9.04 -6.77 -5.48
N THR A 376 -8.92 -7.99 -4.95
CA THR A 376 -9.90 -9.06 -5.18
C THR A 376 -11.29 -8.66 -4.66
N ASN A 377 -11.37 -8.09 -3.45
CA ASN A 377 -12.62 -7.56 -2.91
C ASN A 377 -13.19 -6.41 -3.75
N GLN A 378 -12.35 -5.51 -4.29
CA GLN A 378 -12.78 -4.42 -5.16
C GLN A 378 -13.43 -4.93 -6.45
N ILE A 379 -12.79 -5.87 -7.16
CA ILE A 379 -13.39 -6.41 -8.41
C ILE A 379 -14.69 -7.17 -8.15
N MET A 380 -14.83 -7.81 -7.00
CA MET A 380 -16.08 -8.43 -6.54
C MET A 380 -17.16 -7.37 -6.27
N ALA A 381 -16.82 -6.31 -5.52
CA ALA A 381 -17.74 -5.22 -5.19
C ALA A 381 -18.24 -4.47 -6.44
N LEU A 382 -17.38 -4.30 -7.45
CA LEU A 382 -17.73 -3.70 -8.74
C LEU A 382 -18.53 -4.64 -9.65
N GLY A 383 -18.80 -5.89 -9.23
CA GLY A 383 -19.46 -6.91 -10.07
C GLY A 383 -18.61 -7.38 -11.25
N ARG A 384 -17.31 -7.12 -11.22
CA ARG A 384 -16.35 -7.42 -12.30
C ARG A 384 -15.64 -8.77 -12.15
N TYR A 385 -16.05 -9.61 -11.21
CA TYR A 385 -15.47 -10.93 -11.01
C TYR A 385 -16.50 -12.03 -11.22
N LYS A 386 -16.13 -13.05 -11.97
CA LYS A 386 -16.89 -14.30 -12.16
C LYS A 386 -15.95 -15.49 -12.13
N ILE A 387 -16.47 -16.66 -11.80
CA ILE A 387 -15.73 -17.92 -11.74
C ILE A 387 -16.56 -19.04 -12.33
N LEU A 388 -15.96 -19.87 -13.18
CA LEU A 388 -16.64 -21.04 -13.69
C LEU A 388 -16.85 -22.08 -12.58
N ASN A 389 -18.05 -22.65 -12.57
CA ASN A 389 -18.49 -23.64 -11.56
C ASN A 389 -17.56 -24.86 -11.42
N LYS A 390 -16.74 -25.18 -12.42
CA LYS A 390 -15.75 -26.26 -12.36
C LYS A 390 -14.55 -25.94 -11.47
N CYS A 391 -14.26 -24.66 -11.18
CA CYS A 391 -13.16 -24.22 -10.32
C CYS A 391 -13.52 -24.40 -8.82
N LYS A 392 -13.72 -25.64 -8.39
CA LYS A 392 -14.25 -25.95 -7.05
C LYS A 392 -13.31 -25.61 -5.91
N ASN A 393 -11.99 -25.77 -6.13
CA ASN A 393 -10.99 -25.49 -5.08
C ASN A 393 -10.92 -24.01 -4.80
N LEU A 394 -10.83 -23.15 -5.83
CA LEU A 394 -10.81 -21.71 -5.63
C LEU A 394 -12.16 -21.20 -5.09
N ILE A 395 -13.30 -21.74 -5.54
CA ILE A 395 -14.60 -21.41 -4.96
C ILE A 395 -14.61 -21.66 -3.46
N LEU A 396 -14.15 -22.84 -3.02
CA LEU A 396 -14.07 -23.21 -1.61
C LEU A 396 -13.09 -22.30 -0.87
N ALA A 397 -11.92 -22.03 -1.44
CA ALA A 397 -10.92 -21.14 -0.84
C ALA A 397 -11.48 -19.73 -0.61
N LEU A 398 -12.18 -19.17 -1.59
CA LEU A 398 -12.83 -17.84 -1.47
C LEU A 398 -13.98 -17.83 -0.44
N GLN A 399 -14.66 -18.96 -0.24
CA GLN A 399 -15.73 -19.07 0.76
C GLN A 399 -15.20 -19.20 2.19
N THR A 400 -14.00 -19.78 2.38
CA THR A 400 -13.51 -20.21 3.70
C THR A 400 -12.30 -19.45 4.20
N ALA A 401 -11.67 -18.61 3.36
CA ALA A 401 -10.50 -17.85 3.76
C ALA A 401 -10.81 -16.92 4.95
N VAL A 402 -10.02 -17.05 6.01
CA VAL A 402 -10.15 -16.24 7.24
C VAL A 402 -8.83 -15.54 7.56
N TRP A 403 -8.93 -14.49 8.36
CA TRP A 403 -7.78 -13.79 8.90
C TRP A 403 -7.11 -14.60 10.03
N ASP A 404 -5.79 -14.49 10.14
CA ASP A 404 -5.04 -15.09 11.26
C ASP A 404 -5.18 -14.18 12.51
N GLU A 405 -5.83 -14.68 13.54
CA GLU A 405 -6.02 -13.93 14.80
C GLU A 405 -4.70 -13.63 15.53
N LYS A 406 -3.64 -14.37 15.23
CA LYS A 406 -2.31 -14.24 15.87
C LYS A 406 -1.35 -13.36 15.11
N LYS A 407 -1.61 -13.12 13.84
CA LYS A 407 -0.76 -12.32 12.96
C LYS A 407 -1.53 -11.12 12.42
N ILE A 408 -0.86 -9.99 12.42
CA ILE A 408 -1.46 -8.74 11.98
C ILE A 408 -1.66 -8.78 10.47
N ASP A 409 -2.92 -8.68 10.04
CA ASP A 409 -3.32 -8.53 8.64
C ASP A 409 -2.79 -9.62 7.68
N GLU A 410 -2.61 -10.84 8.21
CA GLU A 410 -2.25 -12.03 7.43
C GLU A 410 -3.43 -13.01 7.32
N ARG A 411 -3.43 -13.83 6.27
CA ARG A 411 -4.34 -14.97 6.14
C ARG A 411 -3.94 -16.08 7.08
N LEU A 412 -4.92 -16.81 7.60
CA LEU A 412 -4.67 -18.03 8.36
C LEU A 412 -4.08 -19.10 7.41
N ASP A 413 -2.81 -19.47 7.66
CA ASP A 413 -2.07 -20.50 6.93
C ASP A 413 -1.70 -21.63 7.89
N ASP A 414 -2.70 -22.45 8.24
CA ASP A 414 -2.54 -23.61 9.14
C ASP A 414 -2.92 -24.94 8.46
N GLY A 415 -3.15 -24.89 7.15
CA GLY A 415 -3.58 -26.04 6.34
C GLY A 415 -5.09 -26.28 6.35
N THR A 416 -5.89 -25.47 7.06
CA THR A 416 -7.37 -25.53 7.01
C THR A 416 -7.93 -24.66 5.89
N THR A 417 -7.16 -23.65 5.43
CA THR A 417 -7.50 -22.77 4.32
C THR A 417 -6.60 -23.08 3.12
N ASP A 418 -7.15 -23.09 1.93
CA ASP A 418 -6.42 -23.33 0.68
C ASP A 418 -5.78 -22.02 0.18
N ILE A 419 -4.65 -21.65 0.77
CA ILE A 419 -3.89 -20.44 0.44
C ILE A 419 -3.24 -20.56 -0.95
N ASP A 420 -2.75 -21.75 -1.31
CA ASP A 420 -2.08 -22.00 -2.59
C ASP A 420 -3.01 -21.65 -3.78
N SER A 421 -4.29 -22.02 -3.69
CA SER A 421 -5.32 -21.65 -4.69
C SER A 421 -5.55 -20.14 -4.78
N LEU A 422 -5.57 -19.44 -3.64
CA LEU A 422 -5.75 -17.98 -3.61
C LEU A 422 -4.53 -17.27 -4.19
N ASP A 423 -3.33 -17.66 -3.81
CA ASP A 423 -2.10 -17.06 -4.30
C ASP A 423 -1.93 -17.26 -5.80
N ALA A 424 -2.16 -18.48 -6.31
CA ALA A 424 -2.13 -18.74 -7.76
C ALA A 424 -3.17 -17.89 -8.54
N PHE A 425 -4.37 -17.75 -8.00
CA PHE A 425 -5.39 -16.86 -8.60
C PHE A 425 -4.92 -15.40 -8.62
N GLU A 426 -4.47 -14.88 -7.48
CA GLU A 426 -4.02 -13.52 -7.35
C GLU A 426 -2.81 -13.22 -8.25
N TYR A 427 -1.88 -14.16 -8.41
CA TYR A 427 -0.75 -14.01 -9.35
C TYR A 427 -1.22 -13.88 -10.79
N SER A 428 -2.31 -14.52 -11.19
CA SER A 428 -2.87 -14.39 -12.52
C SER A 428 -3.57 -13.06 -12.79
N VAL A 429 -4.07 -12.38 -11.76
CA VAL A 429 -4.93 -11.20 -11.88
C VAL A 429 -4.23 -9.91 -11.48
N PHE A 430 -3.51 -9.90 -10.36
CA PHE A 430 -2.93 -8.70 -9.75
C PHE A 430 -1.98 -7.91 -10.66
N PRO A 431 -1.15 -8.51 -11.54
CA PRO A 431 -0.33 -7.77 -12.50
C PRO A 431 -1.13 -6.86 -13.46
N HIS A 432 -2.43 -7.07 -13.56
CA HIS A 432 -3.33 -6.33 -14.45
C HIS A 432 -4.18 -5.27 -13.73
N ILE A 433 -3.97 -5.02 -12.43
CA ILE A 433 -4.73 -4.10 -11.58
C ILE A 433 -4.98 -2.74 -12.25
N ASN A 434 -3.95 -2.14 -12.84
CA ASN A 434 -4.05 -0.84 -13.49
C ASN A 434 -4.91 -0.85 -14.77
N LYS A 435 -5.15 -2.00 -15.38
CA LYS A 435 -6.04 -2.14 -16.55
C LYS A 435 -7.48 -2.39 -16.13
N ILE A 436 -7.65 -3.12 -15.02
CA ILE A 436 -8.96 -3.53 -14.51
C ILE A 436 -9.65 -2.37 -13.76
N LEU A 437 -8.92 -1.57 -13.01
CA LEU A 437 -9.48 -0.47 -12.20
C LEU A 437 -9.51 0.89 -12.93
N ARG A 438 -9.24 0.89 -14.23
CA ARG A 438 -9.35 2.10 -15.08
C ARG A 438 -10.80 2.52 -15.37
#